data_d36f1316526fdff76c4089bbf0280257
#
_entry.id   d36f1316526fdff76c4089bbf0280257
#
_cell.length_a   1.000
_cell.length_b   1.000
_cell.length_c   1.000
_cell.angle_alpha   90.00
_cell.angle_beta   90.00
_cell.angle_gamma   90.00
#
_symmetry.space_group_name_H-M   'P 1'
#
loop_
_entity.id
_entity.type
_entity.pdbx_description
1 polymer ?
#
loop_
_entity_poly.entity_id
_entity_poly.type
_entity_poly.pdbx_seq_one_letter_code
_entity_poly.pdbx_strand_id
1 'polypeptide(L)'
;MFNTKVYVILQELPIKLHSELIVKIGVSNDVEGRLKSLQTGSAYKLHLIESFDAGVEALKHESYIHELYDEYRKMGEWFTFDRHFFTQKVLPQMVDYFSKIEIINGKAATTNLKLEELNYNLDNIIEDDYVSRKIRLTYLEKCLVVDDTKRDFYKKEIEKLNQGFKLEKELAIKKGQEKAHKEYVRRYIYKKKKELESFSMGYLVRMAMEDS
;
A
#
# COMPACT_ATOMS: atom_id res chain seq x y z
N MET A 1 26.27 26.96 -2.64
CA MET A 1 26.60 25.53 -2.88
C MET A 1 25.34 24.88 -3.40
N PHE A 2 25.38 24.27 -4.57
CA PHE A 2 24.22 23.52 -5.08
C PHE A 2 24.08 22.25 -4.26
N ASN A 3 22.95 22.08 -3.59
CA ASN A 3 22.66 20.90 -2.78
C ASN A 3 22.00 19.86 -3.67
N THR A 4 22.82 19.05 -4.36
CA THR A 4 22.33 18.00 -5.26
C THR A 4 21.72 16.87 -4.42
N LYS A 5 20.52 16.45 -4.79
CA LYS A 5 19.78 15.41 -4.09
C LYS A 5 19.61 14.16 -4.95
N VAL A 6 19.67 13.00 -4.31
CA VAL A 6 19.14 11.76 -4.88
C VAL A 6 17.66 11.70 -4.52
N TYR A 7 16.79 11.52 -5.52
CA TYR A 7 15.34 11.44 -5.33
C TYR A 7 14.78 10.08 -5.69
N VAL A 8 13.65 9.76 -5.07
CA VAL A 8 12.85 8.57 -5.31
C VAL A 8 11.44 9.01 -5.72
N ILE A 9 11.07 8.70 -6.96
CA ILE A 9 9.74 9.02 -7.52
C ILE A 9 9.01 7.72 -7.80
N LEU A 10 7.77 7.61 -7.34
CA LEU A 10 6.85 6.51 -7.63
C LEU A 10 5.94 6.91 -8.80
N GLN A 11 5.75 6.00 -9.74
CA GLN A 11 4.72 6.09 -10.76
C GLN A 11 3.46 5.37 -10.29
N GLU A 12 2.34 6.09 -10.24
CA GLU A 12 1.02 5.52 -9.95
C GLU A 12 0.57 4.65 -11.12
N LEU A 13 0.18 3.41 -10.86
CA LEU A 13 -0.32 2.50 -11.88
C LEU A 13 -1.85 2.56 -11.94
N PRO A 14 -2.46 2.58 -13.16
CA PRO A 14 -3.91 2.71 -13.33
C PRO A 14 -4.68 1.44 -12.93
N ILE A 15 -4.01 0.31 -12.89
CA ILE A 15 -4.59 -0.98 -12.50
C ILE A 15 -3.89 -1.40 -11.22
N LYS A 16 -4.67 -1.79 -10.24
CA LYS A 16 -4.21 -2.35 -8.96
C LYS A 16 -3.45 -3.67 -9.17
N LEU A 17 -2.30 -3.61 -9.83
CA LEU A 17 -1.27 -4.63 -9.77
C LEU A 17 -0.64 -4.52 -8.38
N HIS A 18 -1.30 -5.13 -7.39
CA HIS A 18 -1.10 -4.90 -5.96
C HIS A 18 0.27 -5.26 -5.41
N SER A 19 1.16 -5.87 -6.21
CA SER A 19 2.46 -6.34 -5.75
C SER A 19 3.65 -5.56 -6.29
N GLU A 20 3.52 -4.83 -7.40
CA GLU A 20 4.66 -4.19 -8.04
C GLU A 20 4.61 -2.66 -7.96
N LEU A 21 5.76 -2.05 -7.74
CA LEU A 21 5.98 -0.60 -7.76
C LEU A 21 6.93 -0.24 -8.88
N ILE A 22 6.58 0.79 -9.67
CA ILE A 22 7.50 1.39 -10.63
C ILE A 22 8.09 2.63 -9.99
N VAL A 23 9.40 2.59 -9.77
CA VAL A 23 10.14 3.60 -9.02
C VAL A 23 11.26 4.16 -9.88
N LYS A 24 11.40 5.48 -9.93
CA LYS A 24 12.54 6.16 -10.51
C LYS A 24 13.46 6.64 -9.41
N ILE A 25 14.75 6.33 -9.54
CA ILE A 25 15.83 6.83 -8.67
C ILE A 25 16.75 7.67 -9.54
N GLY A 26 16.96 8.94 -9.17
CA GLY A 26 17.76 9.87 -9.96
C GLY A 26 18.30 11.03 -9.14
N VAL A 27 19.05 11.92 -9.77
CA VAL A 27 19.64 13.11 -9.14
C VAL A 27 19.07 14.40 -9.70
N SER A 28 18.96 15.41 -8.85
CA SER A 28 18.61 16.78 -9.26
C SER A 28 19.03 17.80 -8.21
N ASN A 29 19.35 19.01 -8.66
CA ASN A 29 19.48 20.20 -7.80
C ASN A 29 18.13 20.83 -7.51
N ASP A 30 17.13 20.60 -8.38
CA ASP A 30 15.74 21.04 -8.26
C ASP A 30 14.82 19.81 -8.47
N VAL A 31 14.50 19.14 -7.38
CA VAL A 31 13.68 17.91 -7.41
C VAL A 31 12.26 18.21 -7.82
N GLU A 32 11.68 19.35 -7.40
CA GLU A 32 10.31 19.74 -7.75
C GLU A 32 10.18 20.08 -9.24
N GLY A 33 11.12 20.86 -9.77
CA GLY A 33 11.18 21.16 -11.20
C GLY A 33 11.40 19.89 -12.03
N ARG A 34 12.24 18.97 -11.54
CA ARG A 34 12.47 17.67 -12.16
C ARG A 34 11.20 16.82 -12.19
N LEU A 35 10.47 16.74 -11.07
CA LEU A 35 9.19 16.04 -11.00
C LEU A 35 8.18 16.59 -12.01
N LYS A 36 8.03 17.92 -12.08
CA LYS A 36 7.14 18.59 -13.05
C LYS A 36 7.52 18.25 -14.50
N SER A 37 8.82 18.30 -14.82
CA SER A 37 9.33 17.95 -16.14
C SER A 37 9.03 16.49 -16.50
N LEU A 38 9.27 15.56 -15.58
CA LEU A 38 8.96 14.13 -15.79
C LEU A 38 7.47 13.89 -15.93
N GLN A 39 6.64 14.61 -15.15
CA GLN A 39 5.17 14.49 -15.23
C GLN A 39 4.63 14.87 -16.59
N THR A 40 5.22 15.86 -17.27
CA THR A 40 4.80 16.28 -18.62
C THR A 40 4.93 15.15 -19.65
N GLY A 41 5.93 14.27 -19.48
CA GLY A 41 6.16 13.11 -20.36
C GLY A 41 5.52 11.82 -19.90
N SER A 42 4.84 11.81 -18.75
CA SER A 42 4.25 10.60 -18.15
C SER A 42 2.74 10.59 -18.31
N ALA A 43 2.19 9.46 -18.81
CA ALA A 43 0.75 9.22 -18.86
C ALA A 43 0.15 8.95 -17.47
N TYR A 44 0.98 8.64 -16.48
CA TYR A 44 0.59 8.29 -15.13
C TYR A 44 1.08 9.34 -14.16
N LYS A 45 0.36 9.50 -13.04
CA LYS A 45 0.74 10.43 -12.01
C LYS A 45 2.05 10.00 -11.35
N LEU A 46 2.94 10.95 -11.10
CA LEU A 46 4.23 10.75 -10.44
C LEU A 46 4.20 11.38 -9.06
N HIS A 47 4.71 10.66 -8.08
CA HIS A 47 4.76 11.09 -6.69
C HIS A 47 6.21 11.07 -6.20
N LEU A 48 6.66 12.18 -5.65
CA LEU A 48 7.93 12.22 -4.92
C LEU A 48 7.75 11.49 -3.60
N ILE A 49 8.49 10.39 -3.42
CA ILE A 49 8.52 9.64 -2.17
C ILE A 49 9.51 10.28 -1.20
N GLU A 50 10.74 10.50 -1.67
CA GLU A 50 11.79 11.09 -0.83
C GLU A 50 12.88 11.75 -1.69
N SER A 51 13.63 12.65 -1.06
CA SER A 51 14.85 13.20 -1.60
C SER A 51 15.92 13.32 -0.52
N PHE A 52 17.07 12.74 -0.79
CA PHE A 52 18.21 12.68 0.12
C PHE A 52 19.27 13.71 -0.25
N ASP A 53 19.79 14.47 0.71
CA ASP A 53 20.91 15.36 0.50
C ASP A 53 22.17 14.53 0.24
N ALA A 54 22.65 14.54 -1.01
CA ALA A 54 23.78 13.73 -1.45
C ALA A 54 25.05 14.58 -1.72
N GLY A 55 24.94 15.89 -1.66
CA GLY A 55 26.07 16.83 -1.81
C GLY A 55 26.73 16.76 -3.17
N VAL A 56 28.04 17.01 -3.20
CA VAL A 56 28.83 17.06 -4.43
C VAL A 56 29.06 15.69 -5.09
N GLU A 57 28.87 14.60 -4.34
CA GLU A 57 29.07 13.23 -4.82
C GLU A 57 27.75 12.52 -5.21
N ALA A 58 26.67 13.28 -5.36
CA ALA A 58 25.34 12.75 -5.64
C ALA A 58 25.28 11.74 -6.80
N LEU A 59 26.04 11.98 -7.88
CA LEU A 59 26.13 11.04 -9.01
C LEU A 59 26.80 9.71 -8.63
N LYS A 60 27.79 9.73 -7.73
CA LYS A 60 28.40 8.48 -7.26
C LYS A 60 27.41 7.70 -6.37
N HIS A 61 26.67 8.40 -5.53
CA HIS A 61 25.65 7.78 -4.68
C HIS A 61 24.51 7.20 -5.51
N GLU A 62 24.03 7.92 -6.52
CA GLU A 62 23.06 7.40 -7.48
C GLU A 62 23.57 6.15 -8.19
N SER A 63 24.79 6.20 -8.74
CA SER A 63 25.40 5.05 -9.44
C SER A 63 25.53 3.84 -8.53
N TYR A 64 25.92 4.03 -7.27
CA TYR A 64 25.99 2.96 -6.28
C TYR A 64 24.61 2.33 -6.01
N ILE A 65 23.56 3.14 -5.82
CA ILE A 65 22.20 2.64 -5.63
C ILE A 65 21.71 1.92 -6.89
N HIS A 66 22.01 2.43 -8.06
CA HIS A 66 21.67 1.80 -9.34
C HIS A 66 22.32 0.45 -9.52
N GLU A 67 23.60 0.31 -9.16
CA GLU A 67 24.33 -0.96 -9.20
C GLU A 67 23.78 -1.96 -8.18
N LEU A 68 23.49 -1.51 -6.97
CA LEU A 68 22.93 -2.34 -5.90
C LEU A 68 21.59 -2.99 -6.29
N TYR A 69 20.77 -2.29 -7.08
CA TYR A 69 19.43 -2.76 -7.50
C TYR A 69 19.33 -3.01 -9.01
N ASP A 70 20.43 -3.27 -9.71
CA ASP A 70 20.45 -3.41 -11.16
C ASP A 70 19.55 -4.54 -11.68
N GLU A 71 19.39 -5.62 -10.92
CA GLU A 71 18.49 -6.75 -11.25
C GLU A 71 17.01 -6.34 -11.34
N TYR A 72 16.61 -5.25 -10.65
CA TYR A 72 15.25 -4.70 -10.67
C TYR A 72 15.06 -3.61 -11.73
N ARG A 73 16.11 -3.24 -12.44
CA ARG A 73 16.10 -2.19 -13.46
C ARG A 73 15.30 -2.63 -14.68
N LYS A 74 14.37 -1.79 -15.11
CA LYS A 74 13.59 -2.01 -16.33
C LYS A 74 14.14 -1.22 -17.52
N MET A 75 14.32 0.09 -17.34
CA MET A 75 14.82 0.97 -18.39
C MET A 75 15.40 2.25 -17.79
N GLY A 76 16.65 2.59 -18.14
CA GLY A 76 17.33 3.80 -17.66
C GLY A 76 17.39 3.82 -16.11
N GLU A 77 16.76 4.80 -15.51
CA GLU A 77 16.70 5.02 -14.06
C GLU A 77 15.39 4.52 -13.43
N TRP A 78 14.61 3.71 -14.17
CA TRP A 78 13.35 3.12 -13.71
C TRP A 78 13.54 1.68 -13.28
N PHE A 79 13.00 1.36 -12.10
CA PHE A 79 13.07 0.06 -11.44
C PHE A 79 11.66 -0.46 -11.18
N THR A 80 11.52 -1.80 -11.14
CA THR A 80 10.28 -2.44 -10.68
C THR A 80 10.60 -3.29 -9.47
N PHE A 81 9.97 -2.97 -8.35
CA PHE A 81 10.14 -3.69 -7.10
C PHE A 81 8.82 -4.34 -6.69
N ASP A 82 8.90 -5.51 -6.05
CA ASP A 82 7.81 -5.96 -5.21
C ASP A 82 7.59 -4.95 -4.07
N ARG A 83 6.32 -4.67 -3.76
CA ARG A 83 5.95 -3.66 -2.75
C ARG A 83 6.56 -3.98 -1.38
N HIS A 84 6.44 -5.23 -0.94
CA HIS A 84 6.97 -5.65 0.36
C HIS A 84 8.49 -5.55 0.40
N PHE A 85 9.16 -5.98 -0.67
CA PHE A 85 10.60 -5.85 -0.79
C PHE A 85 11.05 -4.39 -0.78
N PHE A 86 10.36 -3.51 -1.51
CA PHE A 86 10.66 -2.08 -1.53
C PHE A 86 10.53 -1.45 -0.14
N THR A 87 9.42 -1.68 0.55
CA THR A 87 9.14 -1.08 1.87
C THR A 87 9.98 -1.67 2.99
N GLN A 88 10.36 -2.95 2.93
CA GLN A 88 11.07 -3.66 4.00
C GLN A 88 12.59 -3.71 3.78
N LYS A 89 13.07 -3.49 2.57
CA LYS A 89 14.49 -3.60 2.23
C LYS A 89 15.04 -2.36 1.53
N VAL A 90 14.49 -2.02 0.35
CA VAL A 90 15.07 -0.96 -0.51
C VAL A 90 15.02 0.39 0.19
N LEU A 91 13.83 0.82 0.61
CA LEU A 91 13.64 2.13 1.23
C LEU A 91 14.40 2.26 2.57
N PRO A 92 14.38 1.27 3.49
CA PRO A 92 15.19 1.29 4.70
C PRO A 92 16.70 1.35 4.44
N GLN A 93 17.20 0.60 3.46
CA GLN A 93 18.63 0.64 3.11
C GLN A 93 19.03 2.00 2.55
N MET A 94 18.20 2.63 1.71
CA MET A 94 18.46 3.99 1.21
C MET A 94 18.45 5.01 2.35
N VAL A 95 17.47 4.96 3.24
CA VAL A 95 17.40 5.86 4.41
C VAL A 95 18.62 5.70 5.30
N ASP A 96 19.03 4.47 5.64
CA ASP A 96 20.23 4.21 6.45
C ASP A 96 21.50 4.70 5.75
N TYR A 97 21.63 4.41 4.45
CA TYR A 97 22.78 4.83 3.65
C TYR A 97 22.94 6.36 3.63
N PHE A 98 21.89 7.10 3.30
CA PHE A 98 21.96 8.56 3.22
C PHE A 98 21.99 9.23 4.60
N SER A 99 21.43 8.63 5.65
CA SER A 99 21.60 9.11 7.03
C SER A 99 23.07 9.11 7.47
N LYS A 100 23.85 8.14 7.08
CA LYS A 100 25.30 8.11 7.35
C LYS A 100 26.03 9.25 6.63
N ILE A 101 25.62 9.58 5.41
CA ILE A 101 26.18 10.72 4.65
C ILE A 101 25.78 12.04 5.32
N GLU A 102 24.54 12.20 5.77
CA GLU A 102 24.07 13.38 6.51
C GLU A 102 24.82 13.58 7.82
N ILE A 103 25.13 12.52 8.55
CA ILE A 103 25.95 12.57 9.80
C ILE A 103 27.36 13.06 9.50
N ILE A 104 28.00 12.56 8.42
CA ILE A 104 29.31 13.01 7.95
C ILE A 104 29.29 14.50 7.63
N ASN A 105 28.18 14.99 7.08
CA ASN A 105 27.98 16.39 6.73
C ASN A 105 27.49 17.27 7.92
N GLY A 106 27.47 16.72 9.16
CA GLY A 106 27.13 17.46 10.39
C GLY A 106 25.62 17.63 10.64
N LYS A 107 24.76 16.88 9.95
CA LYS A 107 23.31 16.87 10.20
C LYS A 107 22.92 15.67 11.09
N ALA A 108 22.13 15.89 12.14
CA ALA A 108 21.61 14.83 12.97
C ALA A 108 20.48 14.08 12.23
N ALA A 109 20.63 12.76 12.08
CA ALA A 109 19.63 11.92 11.43
C ALA A 109 18.60 11.37 12.43
N THR A 110 17.31 11.53 12.13
CA THR A 110 16.19 10.87 12.83
C THR A 110 15.66 9.72 11.96
N THR A 111 16.50 8.72 11.76
CA THR A 111 16.33 7.68 10.73
C THR A 111 15.04 6.88 10.88
N ASN A 112 14.65 6.50 12.09
CA ASN A 112 13.47 5.65 12.30
C ASN A 112 12.15 6.41 12.06
N LEU A 113 12.05 7.65 12.56
CA LEU A 113 10.85 8.46 12.35
C LEU A 113 10.69 8.82 10.86
N LYS A 114 11.78 9.12 10.17
CA LYS A 114 11.78 9.38 8.73
C LYS A 114 11.29 8.18 7.92
N LEU A 115 11.74 6.97 8.26
CA LEU A 115 11.29 5.76 7.58
C LEU A 115 9.80 5.48 7.80
N GLU A 116 9.29 5.71 9.01
CA GLU A 116 7.86 5.58 9.32
C GLU A 116 7.02 6.59 8.55
N GLU A 117 7.50 7.83 8.42
CA GLU A 117 6.86 8.88 7.61
C GLU A 117 6.81 8.51 6.13
N LEU A 118 7.90 7.95 5.58
CA LEU A 118 7.97 7.52 4.20
C LEU A 118 7.00 6.36 3.91
N ASN A 119 6.92 5.38 4.81
CA ASN A 119 5.95 4.30 4.67
C ASN A 119 4.50 4.82 4.75
N TYR A 120 4.22 5.76 5.68
CA TYR A 120 2.92 6.42 5.76
C TYR A 120 2.55 7.13 4.45
N ASN A 121 3.48 7.88 3.87
CA ASN A 121 3.26 8.60 2.61
C ASN A 121 3.06 7.64 1.44
N LEU A 122 3.86 6.58 1.37
CA LEU A 122 3.77 5.54 0.35
C LEU A 122 2.41 4.84 0.39
N ASP A 123 1.94 4.46 1.58
CA ASP A 123 0.64 3.82 1.76
C ASP A 123 -0.54 4.73 1.38
N ASN A 124 -0.41 6.05 1.59
CA ASN A 124 -1.41 7.02 1.12
C ASN A 124 -1.50 7.14 -0.40
N ILE A 125 -0.38 6.89 -1.11
CA ILE A 125 -0.31 6.96 -2.57
C ILE A 125 -0.82 5.65 -3.21
N ILE A 126 -0.39 4.51 -2.66
CA ILE A 126 -0.55 3.22 -3.32
C ILE A 126 -1.93 2.62 -3.08
N GLU A 127 -2.43 2.63 -1.84
CA GLU A 127 -3.70 1.99 -1.53
C GLU A 127 -4.34 2.45 -0.21
N ASP A 128 -5.69 2.43 -0.21
CA ASP A 128 -6.50 2.58 1.00
C ASP A 128 -7.01 1.20 1.50
N ASP A 129 -6.13 0.21 1.58
CA ASP A 129 -6.45 -1.09 2.15
C ASP A 129 -6.33 -1.10 3.69
N TYR A 130 -6.81 -2.19 4.30
CA TYR A 130 -6.80 -2.34 5.75
C TYR A 130 -5.40 -2.30 6.36
N VAL A 131 -4.39 -2.91 5.70
CA VAL A 131 -3.00 -3.01 6.21
C VAL A 131 -2.34 -1.64 6.18
N SER A 132 -2.44 -0.94 5.05
CA SER A 132 -1.91 0.41 4.87
C SER A 132 -2.51 1.39 5.87
N ARG A 133 -3.83 1.32 6.12
CA ARG A 133 -4.50 2.15 7.14
C ARG A 133 -4.02 1.82 8.54
N LYS A 134 -3.72 0.56 8.86
CA LYS A 134 -3.19 0.17 10.16
C LYS A 134 -1.77 0.70 10.39
N ILE A 135 -0.92 0.67 9.36
CA ILE A 135 0.43 1.25 9.40
C ILE A 135 0.33 2.77 9.62
N ARG A 136 -0.55 3.45 8.87
CA ARG A 136 -0.81 4.90 9.05
C ARG A 136 -1.25 5.24 10.46
N LEU A 137 -2.16 4.46 11.05
CA LEU A 137 -2.62 4.66 12.42
C LEU A 137 -1.44 4.59 13.41
N THR A 138 -0.61 3.56 13.33
CA THR A 138 0.56 3.39 14.20
C THR A 138 1.55 4.56 14.08
N TYR A 139 1.78 5.05 12.85
CA TYR A 139 2.62 6.23 12.63
C TYR A 139 2.04 7.49 13.27
N LEU A 140 0.76 7.77 13.05
CA LEU A 140 0.08 8.95 13.61
C LEU A 140 0.04 8.92 15.14
N GLU A 141 -0.14 7.75 15.75
CA GLU A 141 -0.07 7.57 17.20
C GLU A 141 1.32 7.91 17.74
N LYS A 142 2.41 7.53 17.06
CA LYS A 142 3.77 7.91 17.43
C LYS A 142 4.00 9.43 17.28
N CYS A 143 3.55 10.02 16.16
CA CYS A 143 3.64 11.46 15.94
C CYS A 143 2.90 12.26 17.01
N LEU A 144 1.75 11.77 17.47
CA LEU A 144 0.96 12.41 18.53
C LEU A 144 1.73 12.53 19.86
N VAL A 145 2.67 11.60 20.11
CA VAL A 145 3.50 11.61 21.32
C VAL A 145 4.71 12.55 21.18
N VAL A 146 5.26 12.65 19.96
CA VAL A 146 6.55 13.33 19.72
C VAL A 146 6.39 14.78 19.30
N ASP A 147 5.31 15.14 18.59
CA ASP A 147 5.09 16.47 18.02
C ASP A 147 3.80 17.12 18.53
N ASP A 148 3.94 17.96 19.53
CA ASP A 148 2.83 18.73 20.09
C ASP A 148 2.28 19.81 19.13
N THR A 149 3.07 20.26 18.16
CA THR A 149 2.70 21.38 17.28
C THR A 149 1.56 21.02 16.32
N LYS A 150 1.43 19.74 15.98
CA LYS A 150 0.40 19.21 15.07
C LYS A 150 -0.59 18.26 15.76
N ARG A 151 -0.66 18.33 17.09
CA ARG A 151 -1.45 17.42 17.92
C ARG A 151 -2.91 17.28 17.47
N ASP A 152 -3.58 18.38 17.17
CA ASP A 152 -4.99 18.36 16.75
C ASP A 152 -5.17 17.76 15.36
N PHE A 153 -4.21 17.94 14.46
CA PHE A 153 -4.19 17.29 13.16
C PHE A 153 -4.07 15.79 13.32
N TYR A 154 -3.10 15.29 14.10
CA TYR A 154 -2.92 13.86 14.31
C TYR A 154 -4.14 13.21 14.96
N LYS A 155 -4.75 13.84 15.98
CA LYS A 155 -5.97 13.35 16.61
C LYS A 155 -7.11 13.18 15.60
N LYS A 156 -7.33 14.18 14.75
CA LYS A 156 -8.39 14.15 13.73
C LYS A 156 -8.18 13.04 12.71
N GLU A 157 -6.95 12.84 12.24
CA GLU A 157 -6.64 11.76 11.29
C GLU A 157 -6.75 10.36 11.93
N ILE A 158 -6.31 10.20 13.18
CA ILE A 158 -6.48 8.96 13.95
C ILE A 158 -7.98 8.63 14.12
N GLU A 159 -8.80 9.61 14.46
CA GLU A 159 -10.24 9.42 14.62
C GLU A 159 -10.90 8.97 13.31
N LYS A 160 -10.55 9.60 12.20
CA LYS A 160 -11.03 9.26 10.85
C LYS A 160 -10.70 7.82 10.47
N LEU A 161 -9.44 7.37 10.71
CA LEU A 161 -9.02 6.00 10.46
C LEU A 161 -9.79 4.99 11.33
N ASN A 162 -9.97 5.29 12.62
CA ASN A 162 -10.70 4.44 13.55
C ASN A 162 -12.19 4.31 13.18
N GLN A 163 -12.82 5.38 12.69
CA GLN A 163 -14.19 5.33 12.16
C GLN A 163 -14.28 4.43 10.93
N GLY A 164 -13.29 4.51 10.02
CA GLY A 164 -13.18 3.63 8.85
C GLY A 164 -13.10 2.15 9.24
N PHE A 165 -12.23 1.79 10.19
CA PHE A 165 -12.11 0.41 10.69
C PHE A 165 -13.40 -0.11 11.34
N LYS A 166 -14.11 0.74 12.10
CA LYS A 166 -15.39 0.36 12.70
C LYS A 166 -16.44 0.05 11.65
N LEU A 167 -16.57 0.92 10.65
CA LEU A 167 -17.53 0.75 9.54
C LEU A 167 -17.24 -0.54 8.74
N GLU A 168 -15.97 -0.83 8.44
CA GLU A 168 -15.60 -2.05 7.73
C GLU A 168 -15.92 -3.31 8.51
N LYS A 169 -15.68 -3.30 9.83
CA LYS A 169 -16.02 -4.42 10.69
C LYS A 169 -17.54 -4.68 10.66
N GLU A 170 -18.36 -3.63 10.75
CA GLU A 170 -19.82 -3.73 10.66
C GLU A 170 -20.28 -4.29 9.30
N LEU A 171 -19.69 -3.81 8.20
CA LEU A 171 -19.96 -4.30 6.84
C LEU A 171 -19.55 -5.77 6.67
N ALA A 172 -18.41 -6.18 7.22
CA ALA A 172 -17.94 -7.56 7.17
C ALA A 172 -18.89 -8.51 7.92
N ILE A 173 -19.36 -8.09 9.11
CA ILE A 173 -20.37 -8.85 9.89
C ILE A 173 -21.66 -8.98 9.08
N LYS A 174 -22.16 -7.88 8.49
CA LYS A 174 -23.38 -7.88 7.67
C LYS A 174 -23.27 -8.80 6.47
N LYS A 175 -22.13 -8.72 5.72
CA LYS A 175 -21.86 -9.64 4.58
C LYS A 175 -21.77 -11.10 5.01
N GLY A 176 -21.19 -11.37 6.18
CA GLY A 176 -21.14 -12.72 6.75
C GLY A 176 -22.54 -13.24 7.07
N GLN A 177 -23.41 -12.42 7.66
CA GLN A 177 -24.81 -12.76 7.95
C GLN A 177 -25.62 -13.01 6.66
N GLU A 178 -25.46 -12.18 5.64
CA GLU A 178 -26.12 -12.37 4.34
C GLU A 178 -25.67 -13.68 3.65
N LYS A 179 -24.37 -14.00 3.72
CA LYS A 179 -23.85 -15.25 3.17
C LYS A 179 -24.43 -16.47 3.90
N ALA A 180 -24.44 -16.43 5.22
CA ALA A 180 -25.02 -17.50 6.04
C ALA A 180 -26.51 -17.68 5.77
N HIS A 181 -27.28 -16.59 5.63
CA HIS A 181 -28.70 -16.65 5.28
C HIS A 181 -28.93 -17.27 3.89
N LYS A 182 -28.15 -16.86 2.88
CA LYS A 182 -28.24 -17.46 1.53
C LYS A 182 -27.94 -18.95 1.53
N GLU A 183 -26.99 -19.39 2.34
CA GLU A 183 -26.64 -20.81 2.46
C GLU A 183 -27.72 -21.59 3.18
N TYR A 184 -28.30 -21.01 4.24
CA TYR A 184 -29.46 -21.59 4.93
C TYR A 184 -30.66 -21.77 3.98
N VAL A 185 -31.02 -20.74 3.21
CA VAL A 185 -32.13 -20.80 2.23
C VAL A 185 -31.85 -21.87 1.17
N ARG A 186 -30.63 -21.97 0.64
CA ARG A 186 -30.23 -23.03 -0.29
C ARG A 186 -30.43 -24.44 0.27
N ARG A 187 -29.99 -24.66 1.51
CA ARG A 187 -30.16 -25.96 2.20
C ARG A 187 -31.62 -26.28 2.45
N TYR A 188 -32.39 -25.29 2.83
CA TYR A 188 -33.85 -25.42 3.04
C TYR A 188 -34.57 -25.80 1.74
N ILE A 189 -34.33 -25.09 0.64
CA ILE A 189 -34.89 -25.39 -0.68
C ILE A 189 -34.50 -26.81 -1.13
N TYR A 190 -33.25 -27.19 -1.00
CA TYR A 190 -32.80 -28.54 -1.34
C TYR A 190 -33.50 -29.63 -0.54
N LYS A 191 -33.66 -29.43 0.75
CA LYS A 191 -34.37 -30.36 1.63
C LYS A 191 -35.83 -30.49 1.21
N LYS A 192 -36.51 -29.37 0.96
CA LYS A 192 -37.91 -29.37 0.50
C LYS A 192 -38.11 -30.04 -0.85
N LYS A 193 -37.18 -29.82 -1.78
CA LYS A 193 -37.18 -30.49 -3.08
C LYS A 193 -37.09 -32.01 -2.92
N LYS A 194 -36.19 -32.51 -2.07
CA LYS A 194 -36.09 -33.95 -1.76
C LYS A 194 -37.34 -34.52 -1.10
N GLU A 195 -37.95 -33.79 -0.19
CA GLU A 195 -39.22 -34.20 0.43
C GLU A 195 -40.33 -34.33 -0.62
N LEU A 196 -40.43 -33.38 -1.56
CA LEU A 196 -41.42 -33.43 -2.66
C LEU A 196 -41.12 -34.57 -3.64
N GLU A 197 -39.88 -34.81 -3.99
CA GLU A 197 -39.50 -35.94 -4.84
C GLU A 197 -39.82 -37.29 -4.18
N SER A 198 -39.61 -37.44 -2.87
CA SER A 198 -39.99 -38.65 -2.13
C SER A 198 -41.51 -38.85 -2.03
N PHE A 199 -42.28 -37.76 -1.90
CA PHE A 199 -43.73 -37.79 -1.93
C PHE A 199 -44.27 -38.20 -3.32
N SER A 200 -43.70 -37.63 -4.39
CA SER A 200 -44.07 -37.95 -5.76
C SER A 200 -43.80 -39.41 -6.10
N MET A 201 -42.67 -39.97 -5.72
CA MET A 201 -42.34 -41.39 -5.90
C MET A 201 -43.22 -42.28 -5.08
N GLY A 202 -43.54 -41.95 -3.84
CA GLY A 202 -44.44 -42.73 -2.99
C GLY A 202 -45.88 -42.74 -3.53
N TYR A 203 -46.33 -41.66 -4.17
CA TYR A 203 -47.64 -41.56 -4.82
C TYR A 203 -47.67 -42.45 -6.07
N LEU A 204 -46.67 -42.39 -6.93
CA LEU A 204 -46.58 -43.20 -8.15
C LEU A 204 -46.48 -44.72 -7.84
N VAL A 205 -45.77 -45.10 -6.79
CA VAL A 205 -45.68 -46.49 -6.35
C VAL A 205 -47.00 -46.99 -5.83
N ARG A 206 -47.84 -46.18 -5.11
CA ARG A 206 -49.17 -46.55 -4.70
C ARG A 206 -50.12 -46.75 -5.88
N MET A 207 -50.15 -45.82 -6.84
CA MET A 207 -50.95 -45.93 -8.03
C MET A 207 -50.62 -47.21 -8.83
N ALA A 208 -49.32 -47.54 -8.96
CA ALA A 208 -48.91 -48.77 -9.64
C ALA A 208 -49.27 -50.07 -8.91
N MET A 209 -49.54 -49.99 -7.59
CA MET A 209 -50.01 -51.16 -6.79
C MET A 209 -51.51 -51.27 -6.74
N GLU A 210 -52.28 -50.21 -7.00
CA GLU A 210 -53.74 -50.24 -7.07
C GLU A 210 -54.27 -50.73 -8.42
N ASP A 211 -53.47 -50.66 -9.47
CA ASP A 211 -53.76 -51.15 -10.84
C ASP A 211 -53.30 -52.60 -11.09
N SER A 212 -52.84 -53.32 -10.07
CA SER A 212 -52.40 -54.73 -10.12
C SER A 212 -53.36 -55.67 -9.40
#